data_beef61e653e76159299997bc98127960
#
_entry.id   beef61e653e76159299997bc98127960
#
_cell.length_a   1.000
_cell.length_b   1.000
_cell.length_c   1.000
_cell.angle_alpha   90.00
_cell.angle_beta   90.00
_cell.angle_gamma   90.00
#
_symmetry.space_group_name_H-M   'P 1'
#
loop_
_entity.id
_entity.type
_entity.pdbx_description
1 polymer ?
#
loop_
_entity_poly.entity_id
_entity_poly.type
_entity_poly.pdbx_seq_one_letter_code
_entity_poly.pdbx_strand_id
1 'polypeptide(L)'
;MPDKELLKIRNIYKSFGLNQVLKGISLELNEGDVLALIGGNGAGKSTLMKIIMGIYTHDSGEIYIRGEKLTSSKTSEALARGIYMVPQEPLLFPNMTVEENIIIGFDKKASELHHELVQTMQDVGWKMDLTRKASSLSIAEQQIVEILRGLMRHSQVLILDEPTSALTFDEVESLFKVVHDLSSKGIGIIYITHRLAEVFEIATKVAIMRDGIIPVRGDVKEFTRDMLVKGLLPPDAGTVEETAVQTHQKAAGIDYSRPPVFELKDYSGYGFSNINLKVYPGEILGLAGVVGAGRTELATTVFGRDKVLGGKAVLDGRDITGLKTKDVIEAGLNYVPEDRHLDGLFKISDVAANTTSALLPEKQMGHFILNRKKEAEISRKYVDDFRTKVTGLDQQTGSLSGGNQQKIVIARALATNPRLLILDEPTRGIDAAARGDVYAIIHNLRQQGVSILLISSDMEEIVELSDHVMTVCQGRINGEFKGGEINQDNLMSAAFGITKKEKEAKA
;
A
#
# COMPACT_ATOMS: atom_id res chain seq x y z
N MET A 1 -29.95 -21.65 -13.18
CA MET A 1 -29.43 -21.72 -14.57
C MET A 1 -28.01 -22.12 -14.45
N PRO A 2 -27.38 -22.93 -15.32
CA PRO A 2 -25.96 -23.17 -15.23
C PRO A 2 -25.24 -21.84 -15.38
N ASP A 3 -24.27 -21.60 -14.48
CA ASP A 3 -23.45 -20.40 -14.47
C ASP A 3 -22.79 -20.27 -15.85
N LYS A 4 -23.02 -19.14 -16.53
CA LYS A 4 -22.36 -18.90 -17.83
C LYS A 4 -20.90 -18.55 -17.61
N GLU A 5 -20.03 -19.45 -18.00
CA GLU A 5 -18.57 -19.28 -17.92
C GLU A 5 -18.11 -18.13 -18.83
N LEU A 6 -17.55 -17.06 -18.25
CA LEU A 6 -16.99 -15.92 -18.99
C LEU A 6 -15.51 -16.14 -19.31
N LEU A 7 -14.72 -16.58 -18.32
CA LEU A 7 -13.30 -16.79 -18.46
C LEU A 7 -12.91 -18.12 -17.80
N LYS A 8 -12.12 -18.92 -18.53
CA LYS A 8 -11.52 -20.15 -18.02
C LYS A 8 -10.04 -20.21 -18.39
N ILE A 9 -9.23 -20.41 -17.39
CA ILE A 9 -7.78 -20.56 -17.49
C ILE A 9 -7.42 -21.98 -17.09
N ARG A 10 -6.62 -22.67 -17.91
CA ARG A 10 -6.20 -24.05 -17.66
C ARG A 10 -4.69 -24.17 -17.74
N ASN A 11 -4.08 -24.58 -16.65
CA ASN A 11 -2.67 -24.97 -16.56
C ASN A 11 -1.70 -23.97 -17.22
N ILE A 12 -1.83 -22.68 -16.90
CA ILE A 12 -0.96 -21.64 -17.44
C ILE A 12 0.41 -21.70 -16.77
N TYR A 13 1.44 -21.85 -17.59
CA TYR A 13 2.84 -21.75 -17.18
C TYR A 13 3.50 -20.55 -17.83
N LYS A 14 4.40 -19.89 -17.07
CA LYS A 14 5.21 -18.77 -17.57
C LYS A 14 6.54 -18.68 -16.88
N SER A 15 7.60 -18.57 -17.68
CA SER A 15 8.97 -18.34 -17.20
C SER A 15 9.55 -17.08 -17.84
N PHE A 16 10.43 -16.41 -17.12
CA PHE A 16 11.29 -15.34 -17.61
C PHE A 16 12.75 -15.76 -17.38
N GLY A 17 13.44 -16.16 -18.42
CA GLY A 17 14.75 -16.80 -18.31
C GLY A 17 14.66 -18.09 -17.47
N LEU A 18 15.46 -18.18 -16.42
CA LEU A 18 15.47 -19.34 -15.52
C LEU A 18 14.40 -19.27 -14.41
N ASN A 19 13.69 -18.15 -14.28
CA ASN A 19 12.71 -17.95 -13.21
C ASN A 19 11.30 -18.34 -13.70
N GLN A 20 10.76 -19.44 -13.17
CA GLN A 20 9.39 -19.88 -13.43
C GLN A 20 8.42 -19.12 -12.52
N VAL A 21 7.67 -18.18 -13.10
CA VAL A 21 6.75 -17.27 -12.38
C VAL A 21 5.36 -17.87 -12.21
N LEU A 22 4.83 -18.57 -13.24
CA LEU A 22 3.55 -19.28 -13.16
C LEU A 22 3.76 -20.78 -13.37
N LYS A 23 3.13 -21.58 -12.51
CA LYS A 23 3.38 -23.02 -12.38
C LYS A 23 2.08 -23.83 -12.46
N GLY A 24 1.33 -23.68 -13.58
CA GLY A 24 0.10 -24.42 -13.80
C GLY A 24 -1.14 -23.78 -13.21
N ILE A 25 -1.28 -22.46 -13.38
CA ILE A 25 -2.44 -21.70 -12.91
C ILE A 25 -3.70 -22.13 -13.63
N SER A 26 -4.75 -22.44 -12.85
CA SER A 26 -6.10 -22.72 -13.34
C SER A 26 -7.12 -21.94 -12.55
N LEU A 27 -8.04 -21.23 -13.25
CA LEU A 27 -8.99 -20.31 -12.68
C LEU A 27 -10.24 -20.19 -13.55
N GLU A 28 -11.40 -19.99 -12.94
CA GLU A 28 -12.68 -19.84 -13.64
C GLU A 28 -13.43 -18.61 -13.09
N LEU A 29 -14.10 -17.89 -13.98
CA LEU A 29 -14.94 -16.73 -13.67
C LEU A 29 -16.26 -16.84 -14.43
N ASN A 30 -17.39 -16.75 -13.74
CA ASN A 30 -18.72 -16.80 -14.33
C ASN A 30 -19.37 -15.41 -14.39
N GLU A 31 -20.52 -15.31 -15.09
CA GLU A 31 -21.34 -14.10 -15.10
C GLU A 31 -21.72 -13.70 -13.66
N GLY A 32 -21.44 -12.45 -13.28
CA GLY A 32 -21.78 -11.91 -11.97
C GLY A 32 -20.84 -12.35 -10.83
N ASP A 33 -19.79 -13.14 -11.09
CA ASP A 33 -18.78 -13.43 -10.08
C ASP A 33 -17.91 -12.20 -9.79
N VAL A 34 -17.62 -11.97 -8.53
CA VAL A 34 -16.52 -11.13 -8.08
C VAL A 34 -15.46 -12.06 -7.48
N LEU A 35 -14.42 -12.35 -8.25
CA LEU A 35 -13.33 -13.22 -7.85
C LEU A 35 -12.22 -12.39 -7.23
N ALA A 36 -12.06 -12.45 -5.92
CA ALA A 36 -10.90 -11.86 -5.25
C ALA A 36 -9.64 -12.71 -5.52
N LEU A 37 -8.65 -12.13 -6.19
CA LEU A 37 -7.33 -12.73 -6.38
C LEU A 37 -6.36 -12.11 -5.38
N ILE A 38 -6.05 -12.85 -4.31
CA ILE A 38 -5.16 -12.40 -3.24
C ILE A 38 -3.81 -13.12 -3.29
N GLY A 39 -2.76 -12.47 -2.84
CA GLY A 39 -1.41 -13.04 -2.80
C GLY A 39 -0.35 -11.97 -2.57
N GLY A 40 0.81 -12.39 -2.06
CA GLY A 40 1.94 -11.49 -1.84
C GLY A 40 2.51 -10.90 -3.15
N ASN A 41 3.35 -9.87 -3.01
CA ASN A 41 4.11 -9.34 -4.14
C ASN A 41 5.07 -10.42 -4.67
N GLY A 42 5.17 -10.54 -5.99
CA GLY A 42 5.94 -11.63 -6.61
C GLY A 42 5.20 -12.97 -6.75
N ALA A 43 3.98 -13.11 -6.21
CA ALA A 43 3.18 -14.34 -6.39
C ALA A 43 2.80 -14.64 -7.84
N GLY A 44 2.94 -13.66 -8.76
CA GLY A 44 2.65 -13.79 -10.19
C GLY A 44 1.32 -13.20 -10.63
N LYS A 45 0.56 -12.51 -9.76
CA LYS A 45 -0.75 -11.91 -10.07
C LYS A 45 -0.71 -11.01 -11.31
N SER A 46 0.16 -10.01 -11.31
CA SER A 46 0.29 -9.07 -12.45
C SER A 46 0.79 -9.77 -13.73
N THR A 47 1.59 -10.83 -13.61
CA THR A 47 2.00 -11.65 -14.77
C THR A 47 0.81 -12.39 -15.35
N LEU A 48 -0.03 -12.99 -14.49
CA LEU A 48 -1.25 -13.67 -14.93
C LEU A 48 -2.20 -12.68 -15.63
N MET A 49 -2.43 -11.49 -15.06
CA MET A 49 -3.29 -10.47 -15.67
C MET A 49 -2.75 -10.00 -17.03
N LYS A 50 -1.44 -9.77 -17.13
CA LYS A 50 -0.80 -9.40 -18.41
C LYS A 50 -0.91 -10.51 -19.47
N ILE A 51 -0.96 -11.78 -19.06
CA ILE A 51 -1.21 -12.91 -19.98
C ILE A 51 -2.68 -12.91 -20.42
N ILE A 52 -3.64 -12.72 -19.51
CA ILE A 52 -5.08 -12.64 -19.83
C ILE A 52 -5.34 -11.49 -20.80
N MET A 53 -4.68 -10.33 -20.56
CA MET A 53 -4.77 -9.15 -21.43
C MET A 53 -4.00 -9.30 -22.76
N GLY A 54 -3.28 -10.40 -22.98
CA GLY A 54 -2.49 -10.60 -24.20
C GLY A 54 -1.26 -9.68 -24.32
N ILE A 55 -0.76 -9.13 -23.20
CA ILE A 55 0.49 -8.36 -23.14
C ILE A 55 1.69 -9.32 -23.09
N TYR A 56 1.55 -10.42 -22.35
CA TYR A 56 2.54 -11.49 -22.29
C TYR A 56 1.98 -12.78 -22.90
N THR A 57 2.85 -13.53 -23.56
CA THR A 57 2.55 -14.89 -24.04
C THR A 57 2.85 -15.88 -22.92
N HIS A 58 1.95 -16.82 -22.66
CA HIS A 58 2.21 -17.96 -21.78
C HIS A 58 3.07 -19.01 -22.50
N ASP A 59 3.80 -19.82 -21.74
CA ASP A 59 4.68 -20.86 -22.30
C ASP A 59 3.88 -22.13 -22.62
N SER A 60 2.87 -22.45 -21.80
CA SER A 60 1.91 -23.54 -22.02
C SER A 60 0.62 -23.29 -21.27
N GLY A 61 -0.43 -24.06 -21.61
CA GLY A 61 -1.78 -23.94 -21.07
C GLY A 61 -2.76 -23.35 -22.08
N GLU A 62 -3.97 -23.05 -21.59
CA GLU A 62 -5.07 -22.60 -22.46
C GLU A 62 -5.92 -21.56 -21.73
N ILE A 63 -6.40 -20.56 -22.47
CA ILE A 63 -7.34 -19.56 -22.02
C ILE A 63 -8.58 -19.62 -22.90
N TYR A 64 -9.74 -19.67 -22.28
CA TYR A 64 -11.03 -19.67 -22.96
C TYR A 64 -11.83 -18.47 -22.50
N ILE A 65 -12.48 -17.79 -23.42
CA ILE A 65 -13.40 -16.69 -23.19
C ILE A 65 -14.74 -17.13 -23.77
N ARG A 66 -15.77 -17.28 -22.92
CA ARG A 66 -17.09 -17.80 -23.31
C ARG A 66 -17.03 -19.12 -24.07
N GLY A 67 -16.17 -20.03 -23.64
CA GLY A 67 -15.96 -21.34 -24.26
C GLY A 67 -15.11 -21.31 -25.53
N GLU A 68 -14.74 -20.14 -26.06
CA GLU A 68 -13.86 -20.02 -27.22
C GLU A 68 -12.41 -19.85 -26.79
N LYS A 69 -11.53 -20.66 -27.36
CA LYS A 69 -10.08 -20.60 -27.06
C LYS A 69 -9.48 -19.30 -27.58
N LEU A 70 -8.72 -18.62 -26.70
CA LEU A 70 -7.92 -17.47 -27.09
C LEU A 70 -6.68 -17.97 -27.86
N THR A 71 -6.59 -17.63 -29.13
CA THR A 71 -5.58 -18.20 -30.03
C THR A 71 -4.38 -17.29 -30.24
N SER A 72 -4.49 -16.03 -29.90
CA SER A 72 -3.45 -15.01 -30.07
C SER A 72 -3.20 -14.26 -28.78
N SER A 73 -1.92 -14.03 -28.47
CA SER A 73 -1.51 -13.20 -27.32
C SER A 73 -1.41 -11.73 -27.74
N LYS A 74 -2.54 -11.15 -28.21
CA LYS A 74 -2.60 -9.72 -28.55
C LYS A 74 -3.66 -9.03 -27.71
N THR A 75 -3.31 -7.86 -27.17
CA THR A 75 -4.23 -7.04 -26.37
C THR A 75 -5.50 -6.68 -27.14
N SER A 76 -5.41 -6.44 -28.43
CA SER A 76 -6.56 -6.16 -29.29
C SER A 76 -7.58 -7.32 -29.33
N GLU A 77 -7.13 -8.58 -29.25
CA GLU A 77 -8.03 -9.75 -29.22
C GLU A 77 -8.71 -9.85 -27.84
N ALA A 78 -7.98 -9.67 -26.73
CA ALA A 78 -8.57 -9.68 -25.39
C ALA A 78 -9.65 -8.58 -25.25
N LEU A 79 -9.35 -7.37 -25.73
CA LEU A 79 -10.32 -6.26 -25.75
C LEU A 79 -11.53 -6.59 -26.64
N ALA A 80 -11.34 -7.12 -27.85
CA ALA A 80 -12.42 -7.48 -28.76
C ALA A 80 -13.32 -8.59 -28.19
N ARG A 81 -12.79 -9.43 -27.29
CA ARG A 81 -13.54 -10.48 -26.59
C ARG A 81 -14.14 -10.02 -25.26
N GLY A 82 -14.07 -8.72 -24.98
CA GLY A 82 -14.72 -8.10 -23.82
C GLY A 82 -13.97 -8.25 -22.50
N ILE A 83 -12.63 -8.35 -22.51
CA ILE A 83 -11.81 -8.24 -21.31
C ILE A 83 -11.21 -6.85 -21.25
N TYR A 84 -11.33 -6.18 -20.10
CA TYR A 84 -10.69 -4.89 -19.84
C TYR A 84 -10.02 -4.88 -18.47
N MET A 85 -8.87 -4.23 -18.37
CA MET A 85 -8.12 -4.08 -17.13
C MET A 85 -8.04 -2.62 -16.74
N VAL A 86 -8.52 -2.32 -15.54
CA VAL A 86 -8.34 -1.06 -14.84
C VAL A 86 -7.05 -1.17 -14.02
N PRO A 87 -6.02 -0.37 -14.33
CA PRO A 87 -4.74 -0.46 -13.65
C PRO A 87 -4.81 0.15 -12.24
N GLN A 88 -3.83 -0.19 -11.40
CA GLN A 88 -3.69 0.33 -10.04
C GLN A 88 -3.62 1.86 -10.01
N GLU A 89 -2.82 2.45 -10.91
CA GLU A 89 -2.80 3.90 -11.13
C GLU A 89 -3.53 4.22 -12.44
N PRO A 90 -4.60 5.04 -12.42
CA PRO A 90 -5.33 5.41 -13.63
C PRO A 90 -4.43 6.06 -14.67
N LEU A 91 -4.48 5.55 -15.90
CA LEU A 91 -3.66 6.02 -17.01
C LEU A 91 -4.44 6.97 -17.91
N LEU A 92 -4.83 8.13 -17.36
CA LEU A 92 -5.56 9.15 -18.08
C LEU A 92 -4.61 10.23 -18.67
N PHE A 93 -5.03 10.84 -19.77
CA PHE A 93 -4.38 12.03 -20.31
C PHE A 93 -4.84 13.27 -19.53
N PRO A 94 -3.98 13.90 -18.71
CA PRO A 94 -4.40 14.90 -17.72
C PRO A 94 -5.06 16.13 -18.34
N ASN A 95 -4.63 16.52 -19.55
CA ASN A 95 -5.10 17.71 -20.26
C ASN A 95 -6.35 17.47 -21.12
N MET A 96 -6.76 16.23 -21.29
CA MET A 96 -7.99 15.84 -22.00
C MET A 96 -9.17 15.84 -21.04
N THR A 97 -10.37 16.02 -21.60
CA THR A 97 -11.62 15.92 -20.84
C THR A 97 -11.91 14.48 -20.44
N VAL A 98 -12.87 14.29 -19.53
CA VAL A 98 -13.39 12.97 -19.16
C VAL A 98 -13.87 12.21 -20.39
N GLU A 99 -14.70 12.86 -21.22
CA GLU A 99 -15.21 12.26 -22.45
C GLU A 99 -14.10 11.84 -23.39
N GLU A 100 -13.17 12.74 -23.72
CA GLU A 100 -12.03 12.43 -24.58
C GLU A 100 -11.20 11.25 -24.06
N ASN A 101 -10.98 11.16 -22.75
CA ASN A 101 -10.28 10.04 -22.15
C ASN A 101 -11.04 8.72 -22.31
N ILE A 102 -12.37 8.73 -22.23
CA ILE A 102 -13.19 7.51 -22.35
C ILE A 102 -13.22 7.03 -23.79
N ILE A 103 -13.46 7.93 -24.75
CA ILE A 103 -13.69 7.59 -26.16
C ILE A 103 -12.41 7.43 -27.00
N ILE A 104 -11.25 7.74 -26.45
CA ILE A 104 -9.98 7.62 -27.19
C ILE A 104 -9.75 6.19 -27.71
N GLY A 105 -9.38 6.07 -28.99
CA GLY A 105 -9.09 4.79 -29.63
C GLY A 105 -10.33 4.03 -30.12
N PHE A 106 -11.48 4.69 -30.24
CA PHE A 106 -12.65 4.17 -30.94
C PHE A 106 -12.69 4.64 -32.40
N ASP A 107 -13.12 3.76 -33.30
CA ASP A 107 -13.28 4.02 -34.74
C ASP A 107 -14.69 4.53 -35.10
N LYS A 108 -15.33 5.29 -34.21
CA LYS A 108 -16.67 5.87 -34.39
C LYS A 108 -16.60 7.38 -34.29
N LYS A 109 -17.63 8.07 -34.81
CA LYS A 109 -17.75 9.53 -34.67
C LYS A 109 -17.94 9.93 -33.20
N ALA A 110 -17.31 11.01 -32.77
CA ALA A 110 -17.43 11.49 -31.39
C ALA A 110 -18.89 11.72 -30.95
N SER A 111 -19.77 12.20 -31.83
CA SER A 111 -21.19 12.38 -31.52
C SER A 111 -21.94 11.09 -31.25
N GLU A 112 -21.61 10.02 -31.95
CA GLU A 112 -22.22 8.68 -31.72
C GLU A 112 -21.73 8.11 -30.39
N LEU A 113 -20.42 8.24 -30.11
CA LEU A 113 -19.81 7.80 -28.87
C LEU A 113 -20.32 8.60 -27.66
N HIS A 114 -20.60 9.90 -27.82
CA HIS A 114 -21.22 10.72 -26.78
C HIS A 114 -22.58 10.15 -26.35
N HIS A 115 -23.45 9.84 -27.32
CA HIS A 115 -24.75 9.26 -27.01
C HIS A 115 -24.62 7.90 -26.32
N GLU A 116 -23.73 7.04 -26.82
CA GLU A 116 -23.46 5.73 -26.24
C GLU A 116 -22.90 5.86 -24.81
N LEU A 117 -22.00 6.82 -24.55
CA LEU A 117 -21.45 7.10 -23.21
C LEU A 117 -22.53 7.59 -22.24
N VAL A 118 -23.36 8.55 -22.67
CA VAL A 118 -24.46 9.06 -21.84
C VAL A 118 -25.43 7.93 -21.48
N GLN A 119 -25.76 7.07 -22.45
CA GLN A 119 -26.61 5.91 -22.22
C GLN A 119 -25.95 4.93 -21.24
N THR A 120 -24.67 4.60 -21.44
CA THR A 120 -23.91 3.72 -20.53
C THR A 120 -23.89 4.27 -19.11
N MET A 121 -23.67 5.57 -18.92
CA MET A 121 -23.72 6.22 -17.61
C MET A 121 -25.12 6.13 -16.97
N GLN A 122 -26.17 6.31 -17.75
CA GLN A 122 -27.55 6.16 -17.27
C GLN A 122 -27.83 4.72 -16.84
N ASP A 123 -27.41 3.73 -17.64
CA ASP A 123 -27.60 2.31 -17.38
C ASP A 123 -26.94 1.86 -16.08
N VAL A 124 -25.78 2.44 -15.73
CA VAL A 124 -25.09 2.17 -14.46
C VAL A 124 -25.50 3.14 -13.34
N GLY A 125 -26.33 4.15 -13.62
CA GLY A 125 -26.81 5.12 -12.64
C GLY A 125 -25.77 6.16 -12.21
N TRP A 126 -24.72 6.38 -13.01
CA TRP A 126 -23.63 7.28 -12.68
C TRP A 126 -23.82 8.66 -13.28
N LYS A 127 -23.32 9.67 -12.57
CA LYS A 127 -23.32 11.07 -13.02
C LYS A 127 -21.91 11.63 -12.90
N MET A 128 -21.41 12.13 -14.02
CA MET A 128 -20.09 12.78 -14.08
C MET A 128 -20.13 13.90 -15.11
N ASP A 129 -19.46 15.01 -14.83
CA ASP A 129 -19.28 16.09 -15.80
C ASP A 129 -18.23 15.68 -16.82
N LEU A 130 -18.68 15.36 -18.03
CA LEU A 130 -17.86 14.87 -19.13
C LEU A 130 -16.88 15.94 -19.68
N THR A 131 -17.12 17.21 -19.39
CA THR A 131 -16.30 18.34 -19.87
C THR A 131 -15.10 18.67 -18.95
N ARG A 132 -15.09 18.15 -17.73
CA ARG A 132 -13.97 18.34 -16.79
C ARG A 132 -12.69 17.72 -17.33
N LYS A 133 -11.55 18.39 -17.08
CA LYS A 133 -10.23 17.81 -17.39
C LYS A 133 -9.86 16.72 -16.39
N ALA A 134 -9.22 15.65 -16.87
CA ALA A 134 -8.81 14.54 -16.03
C ALA A 134 -7.87 14.97 -14.89
N SER A 135 -7.06 16.03 -15.09
CA SER A 135 -6.19 16.61 -14.05
C SER A 135 -6.94 17.21 -12.85
N SER A 136 -8.25 17.49 -12.98
CA SER A 136 -9.09 18.03 -11.90
C SER A 136 -9.87 16.96 -11.14
N LEU A 137 -9.72 15.68 -11.51
CA LEU A 137 -10.44 14.57 -10.90
C LEU A 137 -9.69 14.04 -9.69
N SER A 138 -10.42 13.60 -8.65
CA SER A 138 -9.85 12.76 -7.60
C SER A 138 -9.43 11.41 -8.18
N ILE A 139 -8.60 10.66 -7.46
CA ILE A 139 -8.17 9.32 -7.91
C ILE A 139 -9.38 8.39 -8.06
N ALA A 140 -10.37 8.48 -7.18
CA ALA A 140 -11.62 7.71 -7.29
C ALA A 140 -12.39 8.06 -8.57
N GLU A 141 -12.55 9.35 -8.89
CA GLU A 141 -13.18 9.78 -10.13
C GLU A 141 -12.40 9.27 -11.36
N GLN A 142 -11.06 9.27 -11.30
CA GLN A 142 -10.21 8.73 -12.36
C GLN A 142 -10.41 7.21 -12.53
N GLN A 143 -10.54 6.45 -11.43
CA GLN A 143 -10.87 5.02 -11.48
C GLN A 143 -12.24 4.77 -12.15
N ILE A 144 -13.23 5.59 -11.83
CA ILE A 144 -14.56 5.51 -12.49
C ILE A 144 -14.43 5.77 -14.00
N VAL A 145 -13.61 6.73 -14.42
CA VAL A 145 -13.34 6.99 -15.85
C VAL A 145 -12.73 5.77 -16.54
N GLU A 146 -11.77 5.09 -15.88
CA GLU A 146 -11.19 3.85 -16.41
C GLU A 146 -12.23 2.71 -16.51
N ILE A 147 -13.12 2.58 -15.52
CA ILE A 147 -14.20 1.59 -15.57
C ILE A 147 -15.18 1.93 -16.71
N LEU A 148 -15.59 3.19 -16.87
CA LEU A 148 -16.44 3.64 -17.98
C LEU A 148 -15.80 3.35 -19.34
N ARG A 149 -14.49 3.54 -19.47
CA ARG A 149 -13.74 3.19 -20.68
C ARG A 149 -13.86 1.69 -21.01
N GLY A 150 -13.82 0.84 -19.99
CA GLY A 150 -14.05 -0.61 -20.12
C GLY A 150 -15.49 -0.92 -20.54
N LEU A 151 -16.48 -0.30 -19.91
CA LEU A 151 -17.91 -0.50 -20.23
C LEU A 151 -18.26 -0.07 -21.65
N MET A 152 -17.73 1.08 -22.11
CA MET A 152 -17.89 1.55 -23.49
C MET A 152 -17.31 0.56 -24.53
N ARG A 153 -16.38 -0.29 -24.12
CA ARG A 153 -15.82 -1.39 -24.94
C ARG A 153 -16.66 -2.68 -24.83
N HIS A 154 -17.84 -2.61 -24.22
CA HIS A 154 -18.72 -3.74 -23.96
C HIS A 154 -18.05 -4.88 -23.21
N SER A 155 -17.15 -4.52 -22.27
CA SER A 155 -16.42 -5.49 -21.48
C SER A 155 -17.33 -6.27 -20.57
N GLN A 156 -17.14 -7.58 -20.54
CA GLN A 156 -17.89 -8.50 -19.70
C GLN A 156 -17.02 -9.11 -18.59
N VAL A 157 -15.71 -8.95 -18.73
CA VAL A 157 -14.72 -9.27 -17.71
C VAL A 157 -13.94 -8.00 -17.41
N LEU A 158 -14.04 -7.52 -16.18
CA LEU A 158 -13.27 -6.41 -15.68
C LEU A 158 -12.20 -6.92 -14.70
N ILE A 159 -10.97 -6.52 -14.90
CA ILE A 159 -9.86 -6.76 -13.98
C ILE A 159 -9.57 -5.45 -13.27
N LEU A 160 -9.70 -5.42 -11.94
CA LEU A 160 -9.40 -4.26 -11.10
C LEU A 160 -8.14 -4.59 -10.29
N ASP A 161 -7.03 -3.90 -10.59
CA ASP A 161 -5.73 -4.14 -9.96
C ASP A 161 -5.50 -3.15 -8.81
N GLU A 162 -5.67 -3.63 -7.56
CA GLU A 162 -5.56 -2.85 -6.31
C GLU A 162 -6.28 -1.49 -6.35
N PRO A 163 -7.57 -1.44 -6.73
CA PRO A 163 -8.24 -0.19 -7.08
C PRO A 163 -8.46 0.75 -5.88
N THR A 164 -8.30 0.26 -4.64
CA THR A 164 -8.51 1.03 -3.40
C THR A 164 -7.22 1.57 -2.79
N SER A 165 -6.07 1.31 -3.39
CA SER A 165 -4.74 1.59 -2.80
C SER A 165 -4.52 3.08 -2.45
N ALA A 166 -5.18 4.00 -3.16
CA ALA A 166 -5.05 5.44 -2.99
C ALA A 166 -6.39 6.15 -2.72
N LEU A 167 -7.43 5.40 -2.31
CA LEU A 167 -8.77 5.92 -2.06
C LEU A 167 -9.02 6.18 -0.59
N THR A 168 -9.82 7.22 -0.31
CA THR A 168 -10.42 7.45 1.01
C THR A 168 -11.52 6.42 1.28
N PHE A 169 -11.96 6.30 2.54
CA PHE A 169 -13.00 5.34 2.92
C PHE A 169 -14.31 5.54 2.14
N ASP A 170 -14.82 6.77 2.05
CA ASP A 170 -16.07 7.07 1.32
C ASP A 170 -15.94 6.74 -0.17
N GLU A 171 -14.74 6.94 -0.74
CA GLU A 171 -14.44 6.56 -2.11
C GLU A 171 -14.38 5.03 -2.29
N VAL A 172 -13.84 4.30 -1.30
CA VAL A 172 -13.85 2.83 -1.28
C VAL A 172 -15.28 2.29 -1.21
N GLU A 173 -16.13 2.80 -0.31
CA GLU A 173 -17.55 2.41 -0.27
C GLU A 173 -18.27 2.70 -1.59
N SER A 174 -17.97 3.84 -2.21
CA SER A 174 -18.53 4.20 -3.51
C SER A 174 -18.08 3.22 -4.59
N LEU A 175 -16.79 2.84 -4.62
CA LEU A 175 -16.27 1.83 -5.54
C LEU A 175 -16.91 0.46 -5.30
N PHE A 176 -17.12 0.06 -4.05
CA PHE A 176 -17.79 -1.23 -3.74
C PHE A 176 -19.21 -1.28 -4.25
N LYS A 177 -19.98 -0.19 -4.13
CA LYS A 177 -21.31 -0.09 -4.74
C LYS A 177 -21.23 -0.27 -6.25
N VAL A 178 -20.26 0.36 -6.89
CA VAL A 178 -19.99 0.20 -8.33
C VAL A 178 -19.72 -1.27 -8.69
N VAL A 179 -18.85 -1.95 -7.94
CA VAL A 179 -18.52 -3.37 -8.15
C VAL A 179 -19.78 -4.25 -8.02
N HIS A 180 -20.58 -4.03 -6.98
CA HIS A 180 -21.83 -4.76 -6.78
C HIS A 180 -22.86 -4.52 -7.91
N ASP A 181 -23.02 -3.27 -8.35
CA ASP A 181 -23.91 -2.92 -9.43
C ASP A 181 -23.51 -3.61 -10.75
N LEU A 182 -22.23 -3.60 -11.08
CA LEU A 182 -21.71 -4.26 -12.28
C LEU A 182 -21.85 -5.79 -12.21
N SER A 183 -21.51 -6.38 -11.07
CA SER A 183 -21.69 -7.82 -10.83
C SER A 183 -23.16 -8.23 -10.96
N SER A 184 -24.10 -7.46 -10.40
CA SER A 184 -25.53 -7.71 -10.52
C SER A 184 -26.05 -7.67 -11.97
N LYS A 185 -25.35 -6.97 -12.86
CA LYS A 185 -25.64 -6.88 -14.30
C LYS A 185 -24.93 -7.99 -15.12
N GLY A 186 -24.32 -8.97 -14.46
CA GLY A 186 -23.68 -10.11 -15.08
C GLY A 186 -22.23 -9.90 -15.51
N ILE A 187 -21.62 -8.76 -15.18
CA ILE A 187 -20.19 -8.54 -15.46
C ILE A 187 -19.38 -9.37 -14.47
N GLY A 188 -18.45 -10.19 -14.97
CA GLY A 188 -17.50 -10.91 -14.15
C GLY A 188 -16.32 -10.01 -13.77
N ILE A 189 -15.94 -9.99 -12.51
CA ILE A 189 -14.90 -9.10 -11.99
C ILE A 189 -13.78 -9.92 -11.36
N ILE A 190 -12.53 -9.69 -11.79
CA ILE A 190 -11.34 -10.15 -11.08
C ILE A 190 -10.84 -8.95 -10.26
N TYR A 191 -10.97 -9.05 -8.95
CA TYR A 191 -10.59 -8.02 -8.00
C TYR A 191 -9.28 -8.40 -7.32
N ILE A 192 -8.21 -7.70 -7.64
CA ILE A 192 -6.90 -7.96 -7.04
C ILE A 192 -6.75 -7.05 -5.83
N THR A 193 -6.48 -7.65 -4.67
CA THR A 193 -6.23 -6.92 -3.43
C THR A 193 -5.30 -7.71 -2.52
N HIS A 194 -4.65 -7.02 -1.61
CA HIS A 194 -3.94 -7.60 -0.47
C HIS A 194 -4.69 -7.35 0.85
N ARG A 195 -5.84 -6.63 0.81
CA ARG A 195 -6.66 -6.27 1.97
C ARG A 195 -7.77 -7.31 2.19
N LEU A 196 -7.64 -8.14 3.22
CA LEU A 196 -8.60 -9.22 3.48
C LEU A 196 -10.01 -8.70 3.81
N ALA A 197 -10.14 -7.53 4.43
CA ALA A 197 -11.44 -6.92 4.71
C ALA A 197 -12.25 -6.70 3.42
N GLU A 198 -11.61 -6.23 2.35
CA GLU A 198 -12.26 -6.03 1.05
C GLU A 198 -12.79 -7.33 0.45
N VAL A 199 -12.04 -8.43 0.62
CA VAL A 199 -12.45 -9.76 0.12
C VAL A 199 -13.80 -10.17 0.70
N PHE A 200 -13.99 -10.01 2.01
CA PHE A 200 -15.25 -10.39 2.67
C PHE A 200 -16.41 -9.44 2.35
N GLU A 201 -16.10 -8.20 1.97
CA GLU A 201 -17.11 -7.20 1.66
C GLU A 201 -17.70 -7.38 0.25
N ILE A 202 -16.86 -7.63 -0.75
CA ILE A 202 -17.29 -7.57 -2.16
C ILE A 202 -17.21 -8.88 -2.92
N ALA A 203 -16.38 -9.85 -2.48
CA ALA A 203 -16.14 -11.03 -3.29
C ALA A 203 -17.22 -12.11 -3.13
N THR A 204 -17.53 -12.78 -4.23
CA THR A 204 -18.31 -14.03 -4.23
C THR A 204 -17.40 -15.25 -4.14
N LYS A 205 -16.23 -15.16 -4.77
CA LYS A 205 -15.19 -16.20 -4.81
C LYS A 205 -13.83 -15.64 -4.44
N VAL A 206 -12.97 -16.50 -3.93
CA VAL A 206 -11.58 -16.17 -3.59
C VAL A 206 -10.62 -17.18 -4.19
N ALA A 207 -9.49 -16.69 -4.67
CA ALA A 207 -8.33 -17.48 -5.06
C ALA A 207 -7.06 -16.89 -4.43
N ILE A 208 -6.32 -17.73 -3.72
CA ILE A 208 -5.04 -17.32 -3.12
C ILE A 208 -3.93 -17.75 -4.07
N MET A 209 -3.12 -16.80 -4.49
CA MET A 209 -1.97 -17.03 -5.35
C MET A 209 -0.67 -16.88 -4.55
N ARG A 210 0.18 -17.91 -4.59
CA ARG A 210 1.45 -17.97 -3.87
C ARG A 210 2.49 -18.74 -4.68
N ASP A 211 3.70 -18.21 -4.82
CA ASP A 211 4.84 -18.85 -5.50
C ASP A 211 4.52 -19.40 -6.90
N GLY A 212 3.62 -18.72 -7.62
CA GLY A 212 3.21 -19.07 -8.96
C GLY A 212 2.15 -20.18 -9.05
N ILE A 213 1.52 -20.59 -7.96
CA ILE A 213 0.41 -21.55 -7.92
C ILE A 213 -0.83 -20.93 -7.23
N ILE A 214 -2.00 -21.57 -7.37
CA ILE A 214 -3.22 -21.27 -6.62
C ILE A 214 -3.48 -22.44 -5.65
N PRO A 215 -2.92 -22.40 -4.42
CA PRO A 215 -3.11 -23.49 -3.45
C PRO A 215 -4.53 -23.54 -2.87
N VAL A 216 -5.24 -22.42 -2.84
CA VAL A 216 -6.56 -22.30 -2.21
C VAL A 216 -7.49 -21.51 -3.13
N ARG A 217 -8.70 -22.01 -3.34
CA ARG A 217 -9.79 -21.31 -4.04
C ARG A 217 -11.15 -21.88 -3.62
N GLY A 218 -12.19 -21.08 -3.71
CA GLY A 218 -13.57 -21.50 -3.40
C GLY A 218 -14.50 -20.30 -3.23
N ASP A 219 -15.74 -20.56 -2.77
CA ASP A 219 -16.68 -19.51 -2.45
C ASP A 219 -16.25 -18.78 -1.17
N VAL A 220 -16.32 -17.44 -1.16
CA VAL A 220 -15.82 -16.63 -0.03
C VAL A 220 -16.47 -17.03 1.30
N LYS A 221 -17.72 -17.47 1.27
CA LYS A 221 -18.50 -17.91 2.45
C LYS A 221 -17.91 -19.15 3.17
N GLU A 222 -17.06 -19.91 2.49
CA GLU A 222 -16.42 -21.12 3.03
C GLU A 222 -15.15 -20.77 3.81
N PHE A 223 -14.69 -19.52 3.76
CA PHE A 223 -13.42 -19.09 4.34
C PHE A 223 -13.63 -18.19 5.55
N THR A 224 -12.78 -18.40 6.54
CA THR A 224 -12.55 -17.42 7.62
C THR A 224 -11.32 -16.58 7.31
N ARG A 225 -11.16 -15.45 7.99
CA ARG A 225 -9.98 -14.60 7.88
C ARG A 225 -8.68 -15.41 8.14
N ASP A 226 -8.68 -16.24 9.19
CA ASP A 226 -7.54 -17.08 9.55
C ASP A 226 -7.18 -18.09 8.47
N MET A 227 -8.17 -18.68 7.79
CA MET A 227 -7.94 -19.57 6.65
C MET A 227 -7.26 -18.86 5.49
N LEU A 228 -7.68 -17.62 5.17
CA LEU A 228 -7.07 -16.82 4.12
C LEU A 228 -5.63 -16.43 4.50
N VAL A 229 -5.40 -16.01 5.75
CA VAL A 229 -4.04 -15.71 6.25
C VAL A 229 -3.14 -16.92 6.15
N LYS A 230 -3.58 -18.10 6.61
CA LYS A 230 -2.82 -19.36 6.49
C LYS A 230 -2.53 -19.74 5.05
N GLY A 231 -3.47 -19.49 4.13
CA GLY A 231 -3.26 -19.72 2.69
C GLY A 231 -2.18 -18.84 2.06
N LEU A 232 -1.99 -17.64 2.60
CA LEU A 232 -0.96 -16.69 2.15
C LEU A 232 0.44 -17.05 2.67
N LEU A 233 0.55 -17.72 3.81
CA LEU A 233 1.84 -18.10 4.41
C LEU A 233 2.45 -19.32 3.71
N PRO A 234 3.80 -19.42 3.63
CA PRO A 234 4.48 -20.62 3.15
C PRO A 234 4.08 -21.88 3.96
N PRO A 235 4.10 -23.08 3.35
CA PRO A 235 3.73 -24.33 4.05
C PRO A 235 4.57 -24.62 5.30
N ASP A 236 5.82 -24.14 5.33
CA ASP A 236 6.78 -24.32 6.41
C ASP A 236 6.80 -23.15 7.43
N ALA A 237 5.95 -22.15 7.23
CA ALA A 237 5.72 -21.15 8.26
C ALA A 237 4.98 -21.85 9.40
N GLY A 238 5.68 -22.07 10.53
CA GLY A 238 5.10 -22.63 11.76
C GLY A 238 3.76 -21.97 12.09
N THR A 239 2.92 -22.67 12.82
CA THR A 239 1.55 -22.22 13.10
C THR A 239 1.55 -20.75 13.51
N VAL A 240 0.58 -19.99 13.00
CA VAL A 240 0.39 -18.55 13.31
C VAL A 240 0.44 -18.27 14.82
N GLU A 241 0.09 -19.25 15.64
CA GLU A 241 0.23 -19.21 17.09
C GLU A 241 1.68 -19.12 17.58
N GLU A 242 2.65 -19.79 16.92
CA GLU A 242 4.06 -19.71 17.34
C GLU A 242 4.75 -18.42 16.91
N THR A 243 4.35 -17.83 15.77
CA THR A 243 4.90 -16.54 15.32
C THR A 243 4.21 -15.36 16.03
N ALA A 244 2.91 -15.46 16.32
CA ALA A 244 2.17 -14.43 17.04
C ALA A 244 2.44 -14.48 18.56
N VAL A 245 2.66 -15.67 19.15
CA VAL A 245 2.95 -15.83 20.59
C VAL A 245 4.37 -15.38 20.93
N GLN A 246 5.33 -15.41 19.99
CA GLN A 246 6.67 -14.85 20.24
C GLN A 246 6.73 -13.33 20.13
N THR A 247 5.73 -12.66 19.52
CA THR A 247 5.69 -11.20 19.38
C THR A 247 4.98 -10.50 20.55
N HIS A 248 4.18 -11.19 21.35
CA HIS A 248 3.47 -10.59 22.50
C HIS A 248 4.24 -10.62 23.84
N GLN A 249 5.57 -10.66 23.83
CA GLN A 249 6.26 -10.10 24.97
C GLN A 249 6.08 -8.57 24.93
N LYS A 250 4.99 -8.08 25.57
CA LYS A 250 4.90 -6.66 25.95
C LYS A 250 6.22 -6.33 26.62
N ALA A 251 7.08 -5.59 25.93
CA ALA A 251 8.33 -5.11 26.49
C ALA A 251 8.01 -4.38 27.80
N ALA A 252 8.97 -4.33 28.72
CA ALA A 252 8.85 -3.64 29.99
C ALA A 252 8.10 -2.30 29.80
N GLY A 253 7.07 -2.06 30.62
CA GLY A 253 6.16 -0.94 30.43
C GLY A 253 6.93 0.38 30.26
N ILE A 254 6.45 1.24 29.39
CA ILE A 254 7.03 2.57 29.17
C ILE A 254 6.98 3.35 30.49
N ASP A 255 8.11 3.92 30.88
CA ASP A 255 8.22 4.76 32.07
C ASP A 255 7.81 6.20 31.75
N TYR A 256 6.54 6.50 31.89
CA TYR A 256 5.98 7.83 31.67
C TYR A 256 6.36 8.86 32.78
N SER A 257 7.10 8.47 33.80
CA SER A 257 7.64 9.39 34.81
C SER A 257 8.90 10.14 34.33
N ARG A 258 9.53 9.61 33.30
CA ARG A 258 10.70 10.21 32.66
C ARG A 258 10.29 11.39 31.76
N PRO A 259 11.19 12.37 31.54
CA PRO A 259 10.93 13.40 30.54
C PRO A 259 10.76 12.76 29.13
N PRO A 260 9.86 13.30 28.29
CA PRO A 260 9.69 12.82 26.94
C PRO A 260 10.98 13.08 26.11
N VAL A 261 11.30 12.15 25.22
CA VAL A 261 12.37 12.33 24.23
C VAL A 261 11.96 13.36 23.20
N PHE A 262 10.69 13.37 22.83
CA PHE A 262 10.13 14.30 21.84
C PHE A 262 8.81 14.88 22.30
N GLU A 263 8.64 16.19 22.09
CA GLU A 263 7.42 16.90 22.46
C GLU A 263 7.06 17.95 21.40
N LEU A 264 5.80 17.94 20.97
CA LEU A 264 5.19 19.02 20.20
C LEU A 264 4.23 19.81 21.09
N LYS A 265 4.30 21.14 21.01
CA LYS A 265 3.43 22.09 21.74
C LYS A 265 2.78 23.03 20.75
N ASP A 266 1.45 22.98 20.64
CA ASP A 266 0.62 23.81 19.77
C ASP A 266 1.18 23.88 18.32
N TYR A 267 1.81 22.78 17.87
CA TYR A 267 2.57 22.73 16.64
C TYR A 267 1.65 22.76 15.43
N SER A 268 1.95 23.67 14.49
CA SER A 268 1.08 23.93 13.34
C SER A 268 1.90 24.09 12.07
N GLY A 269 1.39 23.59 10.95
CA GLY A 269 1.95 23.66 9.61
C GLY A 269 0.86 23.62 8.54
N TYR A 270 1.25 23.44 7.31
CA TYR A 270 0.28 23.23 6.23
C TYR A 270 -0.40 21.87 6.38
N GLY A 271 -1.74 21.86 6.34
CA GLY A 271 -2.53 20.63 6.46
C GLY A 271 -2.79 20.14 7.90
N PHE A 272 -2.18 20.75 8.92
CA PHE A 272 -2.42 20.40 10.32
C PHE A 272 -2.30 21.62 11.25
N SER A 273 -2.91 21.57 12.42
CA SER A 273 -2.89 22.66 13.38
C SER A 273 -3.03 22.19 14.82
N ASN A 274 -2.33 22.90 15.70
CA ASN A 274 -2.45 22.77 17.16
C ASN A 274 -2.18 21.33 17.67
N ILE A 275 -1.15 20.68 17.11
CA ILE A 275 -0.74 19.33 17.49
C ILE A 275 0.04 19.39 18.79
N ASN A 276 -0.43 18.62 19.78
CA ASN A 276 0.22 18.39 21.05
C ASN A 276 0.45 16.89 21.22
N LEU A 277 1.69 16.44 21.26
CA LEU A 277 2.04 15.04 21.50
C LEU A 277 3.37 14.90 22.22
N LYS A 278 3.58 13.75 22.85
CA LYS A 278 4.83 13.38 23.53
C LYS A 278 5.21 11.95 23.17
N VAL A 279 6.49 11.72 22.91
CA VAL A 279 7.07 10.39 22.74
C VAL A 279 8.08 10.17 23.86
N TYR A 280 7.96 9.06 24.56
CA TYR A 280 8.81 8.71 25.69
C TYR A 280 9.96 7.78 25.29
N PRO A 281 11.01 7.64 26.11
CA PRO A 281 12.14 6.77 25.81
C PRO A 281 11.73 5.32 25.52
N GLY A 282 12.06 4.81 24.33
CA GLY A 282 11.74 3.45 23.89
C GLY A 282 10.26 3.19 23.60
N GLU A 283 9.43 4.25 23.50
CA GLU A 283 8.02 4.17 23.13
C GLU A 283 7.83 4.10 21.62
N ILE A 284 6.88 3.31 21.16
CA ILE A 284 6.29 3.43 19.85
C ILE A 284 4.96 4.16 19.99
N LEU A 285 4.97 5.47 19.68
CA LEU A 285 3.74 6.26 19.57
C LEU A 285 3.15 6.10 18.17
N GLY A 286 1.97 5.50 18.07
CA GLY A 286 1.21 5.41 16.83
C GLY A 286 0.45 6.71 16.54
N LEU A 287 0.56 7.23 15.33
CA LEU A 287 -0.23 8.33 14.83
C LEU A 287 -1.15 7.82 13.72
N ALA A 288 -2.35 7.42 14.11
CA ALA A 288 -3.34 6.82 13.21
C ALA A 288 -4.22 7.90 12.56
N GLY A 289 -4.70 7.62 11.35
CA GLY A 289 -5.64 8.50 10.66
C GLY A 289 -5.88 8.04 9.22
N VAL A 290 -6.88 8.62 8.57
CA VAL A 290 -7.12 8.36 7.14
C VAL A 290 -6.09 9.05 6.26
N VAL A 291 -5.97 8.61 5.01
CA VAL A 291 -5.12 9.28 4.01
C VAL A 291 -5.57 10.75 3.86
N GLY A 292 -4.60 11.68 3.84
CA GLY A 292 -4.87 13.12 3.79
C GLY A 292 -5.28 13.76 5.13
N ALA A 293 -5.15 13.06 6.25
CA ALA A 293 -5.44 13.62 7.58
C ALA A 293 -4.41 14.64 8.09
N GLY A 294 -3.31 14.90 7.39
CA GLY A 294 -2.28 15.87 7.78
C GLY A 294 -1.08 15.25 8.52
N ARG A 295 -0.95 13.92 8.53
CA ARG A 295 0.11 13.19 9.27
C ARG A 295 1.48 13.28 8.60
N THR A 296 1.55 13.05 7.29
CA THR A 296 2.78 13.17 6.50
C THR A 296 3.27 14.63 6.49
N GLU A 297 2.37 15.60 6.39
CA GLU A 297 2.69 17.03 6.46
C GLU A 297 3.26 17.40 7.84
N LEU A 298 2.76 16.79 8.91
CA LEU A 298 3.33 16.93 10.25
C LEU A 298 4.77 16.38 10.29
N ALA A 299 4.98 15.16 9.81
CA ALA A 299 6.29 14.51 9.80
C ALA A 299 7.34 15.30 9.00
N THR A 300 6.99 15.74 7.79
CA THR A 300 7.87 16.52 6.91
C THR A 300 8.17 17.89 7.47
N THR A 301 7.20 18.54 8.17
CA THR A 301 7.43 19.81 8.87
C THR A 301 8.36 19.65 10.05
N VAL A 302 8.18 18.61 10.88
CA VAL A 302 9.10 18.28 12.00
C VAL A 302 10.51 17.98 11.48
N PHE A 303 10.61 17.26 10.36
CA PHE A 303 11.90 16.91 9.74
C PHE A 303 12.59 18.10 9.05
N GLY A 304 11.95 19.27 9.02
CA GLY A 304 12.53 20.50 8.47
C GLY A 304 12.50 20.58 6.94
N ARG A 305 11.60 19.84 6.28
CA ARG A 305 11.31 19.96 4.84
C ARG A 305 10.29 21.06 4.57
N ASP A 306 9.29 21.17 5.43
CA ASP A 306 8.19 22.13 5.29
C ASP A 306 8.26 23.24 6.34
N LYS A 307 7.56 24.35 6.08
CA LYS A 307 7.59 25.53 6.94
C LYS A 307 6.67 25.35 8.14
N VAL A 308 7.23 25.61 9.33
CA VAL A 308 6.45 25.73 10.58
C VAL A 308 5.64 27.01 10.56
N LEU A 309 4.35 26.94 10.91
CA LEU A 309 3.44 28.07 11.03
C LEU A 309 3.23 28.52 12.49
N GLY A 310 3.51 27.66 13.46
CA GLY A 310 3.38 27.98 14.88
C GLY A 310 3.74 26.84 15.81
N GLY A 311 3.86 27.12 17.09
CA GLY A 311 4.16 26.14 18.13
C GLY A 311 5.64 25.81 18.25
N LYS A 312 5.95 24.73 18.99
CA LYS A 312 7.33 24.29 19.27
C LYS A 312 7.49 22.78 19.09
N ALA A 313 8.67 22.38 18.60
CA ALA A 313 9.14 21.00 18.57
C ALA A 313 10.41 20.88 19.41
N VAL A 314 10.41 19.98 20.39
CA VAL A 314 11.52 19.80 21.34
C VAL A 314 11.97 18.34 21.29
N LEU A 315 13.27 18.11 21.10
CA LEU A 315 13.92 16.80 21.12
C LEU A 315 14.98 16.77 22.22
N ASP A 316 14.86 15.87 23.19
CA ASP A 316 15.75 15.77 24.36
C ASP A 316 16.00 17.13 25.06
N GLY A 317 14.94 17.94 25.18
CA GLY A 317 15.03 19.27 25.78
C GLY A 317 15.60 20.35 24.86
N ARG A 318 16.09 20.01 23.67
CA ARG A 318 16.56 20.97 22.65
C ARG A 318 15.40 21.41 21.76
N ASP A 319 15.24 22.71 21.57
CA ASP A 319 14.30 23.27 20.59
C ASP A 319 14.84 23.00 19.16
N ILE A 320 14.06 22.26 18.37
CA ILE A 320 14.35 21.94 16.97
C ILE A 320 13.39 22.61 16.00
N THR A 321 12.57 23.54 16.48
CA THR A 321 11.51 24.21 15.73
C THR A 321 12.08 24.93 14.50
N GLY A 322 11.64 24.56 13.31
CA GLY A 322 12.03 25.20 12.04
C GLY A 322 13.50 25.03 11.66
N LEU A 323 14.23 24.11 12.30
CA LEU A 323 15.58 23.73 11.86
C LEU A 323 15.53 23.11 10.48
N LYS A 324 16.64 23.22 9.73
CA LYS A 324 16.80 22.51 8.45
C LYS A 324 17.01 21.02 8.70
N THR A 325 16.64 20.18 7.74
CA THR A 325 16.77 18.72 7.79
C THR A 325 18.14 18.25 8.29
N LYS A 326 19.24 18.87 7.84
CA LYS A 326 20.58 18.53 8.31
C LYS A 326 20.71 18.69 9.82
N ASP A 327 20.27 19.84 10.36
CA ASP A 327 20.39 20.18 11.77
C ASP A 327 19.45 19.32 12.64
N VAL A 328 18.31 18.89 12.08
CA VAL A 328 17.38 17.94 12.70
C VAL A 328 18.02 16.56 12.82
N ILE A 329 18.68 16.07 11.78
CA ILE A 329 19.43 14.79 11.81
C ILE A 329 20.56 14.86 12.83
N GLU A 330 21.34 15.94 12.84
CA GLU A 330 22.40 16.15 13.82
C GLU A 330 21.89 16.25 15.27
N ALA A 331 20.64 16.72 15.46
CA ALA A 331 19.99 16.72 16.78
C ALA A 331 19.55 15.31 17.23
N GLY A 332 19.51 14.32 16.33
CA GLY A 332 19.17 12.93 16.63
C GLY A 332 17.77 12.51 16.24
N LEU A 333 17.11 13.20 15.30
CA LEU A 333 15.85 12.78 14.70
C LEU A 333 16.06 12.41 13.23
N ASN A 334 15.55 11.26 12.82
CA ASN A 334 15.54 10.89 11.41
C ASN A 334 14.13 10.44 10.96
N TYR A 335 13.94 10.41 9.63
CA TYR A 335 12.63 10.20 9.00
C TYR A 335 12.73 9.18 7.86
N VAL A 336 11.84 8.21 7.89
CA VAL A 336 11.59 7.24 6.82
C VAL A 336 10.31 7.67 6.10
N PRO A 337 10.41 8.11 4.84
CA PRO A 337 9.28 8.69 4.12
C PRO A 337 8.29 7.64 3.62
N GLU A 338 7.05 8.08 3.40
CA GLU A 338 5.96 7.29 2.81
C GLU A 338 6.33 6.81 1.40
N ASP A 339 6.78 7.72 0.52
CA ASP A 339 7.22 7.35 -0.83
C ASP A 339 8.73 7.07 -0.87
N ARG A 340 9.06 5.77 -0.76
CA ARG A 340 10.46 5.33 -0.87
C ARG A 340 11.09 5.58 -2.23
N HIS A 341 10.28 5.75 -3.28
CA HIS A 341 10.77 5.90 -4.65
C HIS A 341 11.12 7.33 -5.02
N LEU A 342 10.38 8.30 -4.47
CA LEU A 342 10.65 9.72 -4.67
C LEU A 342 11.63 10.26 -3.62
N ASP A 343 11.43 9.91 -2.34
CA ASP A 343 12.13 10.51 -1.21
C ASP A 343 13.07 9.54 -0.48
N GLY A 344 12.87 8.24 -0.69
CA GLY A 344 13.56 7.20 0.07
C GLY A 344 14.84 6.67 -0.56
N LEU A 345 14.96 6.53 -1.87
CA LEU A 345 16.05 5.80 -2.52
C LEU A 345 16.58 6.49 -3.77
N PHE A 346 17.88 6.41 -3.94
CA PHE A 346 18.55 6.67 -5.21
C PHE A 346 18.59 5.36 -6.02
N LYS A 347 17.57 5.08 -6.84
CA LYS A 347 17.38 3.78 -7.52
C LYS A 347 18.54 3.33 -8.38
N ILE A 348 19.27 4.27 -8.99
CA ILE A 348 20.46 3.99 -9.83
C ILE A 348 21.74 3.77 -9.02
N SER A 349 21.73 4.11 -7.72
CA SER A 349 22.84 3.90 -6.82
C SER A 349 22.76 2.53 -6.16
N ASP A 350 23.90 2.06 -5.69
CA ASP A 350 24.03 0.77 -5.03
C ASP A 350 23.52 0.78 -3.57
N VAL A 351 23.46 -0.39 -2.98
CA VAL A 351 23.03 -0.62 -1.59
C VAL A 351 23.92 0.14 -0.61
N ALA A 352 25.25 0.13 -0.81
CA ALA A 352 26.18 0.79 0.09
C ALA A 352 25.97 2.31 0.11
N ALA A 353 25.91 2.92 -1.06
CA ALA A 353 25.71 4.36 -1.20
C ALA A 353 24.35 4.81 -0.63
N ASN A 354 23.27 4.04 -0.87
CA ASN A 354 21.96 4.33 -0.29
C ASN A 354 21.96 4.26 1.23
N THR A 355 22.53 3.19 1.81
CA THR A 355 22.58 2.98 3.26
C THR A 355 23.34 4.08 3.98
N THR A 356 24.42 4.59 3.39
CA THR A 356 25.33 5.54 4.06
C THR A 356 25.12 6.99 3.63
N SER A 357 24.23 7.27 2.70
CA SER A 357 24.01 8.62 2.14
C SER A 357 23.75 9.70 3.20
N ALA A 358 23.03 9.37 4.28
CA ALA A 358 22.75 10.28 5.39
C ALA A 358 23.98 10.60 6.25
N LEU A 359 25.04 9.78 6.18
CA LEU A 359 26.28 9.95 6.90
C LEU A 359 27.35 10.76 6.15
N LEU A 360 27.13 11.08 4.88
CA LEU A 360 28.11 11.78 4.05
C LEU A 360 28.67 13.08 4.68
N PRO A 361 27.90 13.87 5.46
CA PRO A 361 28.42 15.03 6.16
C PRO A 361 29.37 14.69 7.32
N GLU A 362 29.38 13.45 7.81
CA GLU A 362 30.17 13.06 8.95
C GLU A 362 31.64 12.81 8.59
N LYS A 363 32.56 13.27 9.44
CA LYS A 363 34.00 13.13 9.24
C LYS A 363 34.48 11.69 9.08
N GLN A 364 33.78 10.73 9.71
CA GLN A 364 34.14 9.31 9.62
C GLN A 364 33.93 8.73 8.19
N MET A 365 33.11 9.35 7.37
CA MET A 365 32.91 8.97 5.97
C MET A 365 33.99 9.52 5.04
N GLY A 366 34.92 10.34 5.56
CA GLY A 366 35.98 11.00 4.81
C GLY A 366 35.70 12.50 4.62
N HIS A 367 36.77 13.27 4.34
CA HIS A 367 36.64 14.74 4.21
C HIS A 367 36.56 15.19 2.74
N PHE A 368 37.42 14.66 1.89
CA PHE A 368 37.46 14.92 0.44
C PHE A 368 37.27 13.64 -0.39
N ILE A 369 37.58 12.48 0.19
CA ILE A 369 37.46 11.18 -0.46
C ILE A 369 36.63 10.27 0.46
N LEU A 370 35.62 9.63 -0.11
CA LEU A 370 34.74 8.72 0.62
C LEU A 370 35.54 7.51 1.16
N ASN A 371 35.35 7.21 2.44
CA ASN A 371 35.95 6.03 3.07
C ASN A 371 35.14 4.77 2.71
N ARG A 372 35.46 4.16 1.57
CA ARG A 372 34.79 2.96 1.04
C ARG A 372 34.80 1.76 1.99
N LYS A 373 35.84 1.63 2.83
CA LYS A 373 35.89 0.55 3.83
C LYS A 373 34.84 0.74 4.90
N LYS A 374 34.71 1.98 5.40
CA LYS A 374 33.70 2.33 6.41
C LYS A 374 32.28 2.24 5.86
N GLU A 375 32.08 2.71 4.64
CA GLU A 375 30.82 2.55 3.91
C GLU A 375 30.40 1.08 3.82
N ALA A 376 31.31 0.19 3.39
CA ALA A 376 31.05 -1.24 3.28
C ALA A 376 30.79 -1.90 4.65
N GLU A 377 31.52 -1.49 5.70
CA GLU A 377 31.33 -1.99 7.07
C GLU A 377 29.92 -1.68 7.58
N ILE A 378 29.51 -0.40 7.49
CA ILE A 378 28.18 0.06 7.95
C ILE A 378 27.08 -0.63 7.15
N SER A 379 27.21 -0.66 5.83
CA SER A 379 26.19 -1.24 4.95
C SER A 379 26.02 -2.74 5.16
N ARG A 380 27.13 -3.47 5.35
CA ARG A 380 27.11 -4.91 5.63
C ARG A 380 26.39 -5.21 6.95
N LYS A 381 26.69 -4.43 8.00
CA LYS A 381 26.01 -4.55 9.28
C LYS A 381 24.47 -4.52 9.11
N TYR A 382 23.93 -3.50 8.43
CA TYR A 382 22.48 -3.38 8.28
C TYR A 382 21.89 -4.41 7.31
N VAL A 383 22.63 -4.81 6.26
CA VAL A 383 22.20 -5.89 5.38
C VAL A 383 22.03 -7.20 6.16
N ASP A 384 22.98 -7.50 7.04
CA ASP A 384 22.99 -8.70 7.87
C ASP A 384 21.90 -8.61 8.97
N ASP A 385 21.85 -7.49 9.73
CA ASP A 385 20.90 -7.27 10.83
C ASP A 385 19.44 -7.37 10.33
N PHE A 386 19.14 -6.86 9.12
CA PHE A 386 17.79 -6.86 8.55
C PHE A 386 17.56 -8.04 7.60
N ARG A 387 18.54 -8.95 7.47
CA ARG A 387 18.46 -10.09 6.54
C ARG A 387 18.01 -9.63 5.14
N THR A 388 18.59 -8.53 4.66
CA THR A 388 18.24 -7.97 3.36
C THR A 388 18.79 -8.84 2.25
N LYS A 389 17.92 -9.30 1.35
CA LYS A 389 18.33 -10.17 0.24
C LYS A 389 18.96 -9.34 -0.87
N VAL A 390 20.30 -9.36 -0.94
CA VAL A 390 21.11 -8.67 -1.95
C VAL A 390 22.15 -9.62 -2.51
N THR A 391 22.57 -9.41 -3.76
CA THR A 391 23.67 -10.18 -4.38
C THR A 391 25.04 -9.63 -4.00
N GLY A 392 25.12 -8.37 -3.56
CA GLY A 392 26.31 -7.67 -3.12
C GLY A 392 25.95 -6.24 -2.73
N LEU A 393 26.89 -5.53 -2.09
CA LEU A 393 26.70 -4.13 -1.69
C LEU A 393 26.71 -3.17 -2.88
N ASP A 394 27.21 -3.60 -4.02
CA ASP A 394 27.26 -2.92 -5.32
C ASP A 394 25.97 -3.12 -6.15
N GLN A 395 25.02 -3.93 -5.66
CA GLN A 395 23.73 -4.12 -6.32
C GLN A 395 22.93 -2.82 -6.32
N GLN A 396 22.40 -2.42 -7.49
CA GLN A 396 21.51 -1.27 -7.61
C GLN A 396 20.21 -1.49 -6.84
N THR A 397 19.82 -0.51 -6.02
CA THR A 397 18.61 -0.60 -5.19
C THR A 397 17.33 -0.65 -6.00
N GLY A 398 17.32 -0.11 -7.22
CA GLY A 398 16.19 -0.21 -8.14
C GLY A 398 15.83 -1.66 -8.57
N SER A 399 16.79 -2.60 -8.46
CA SER A 399 16.58 -4.02 -8.79
C SER A 399 16.05 -4.87 -7.62
N LEU A 400 15.98 -4.30 -6.42
CA LEU A 400 15.51 -4.99 -5.22
C LEU A 400 13.98 -5.07 -5.19
N SER A 401 13.44 -6.10 -4.50
CA SER A 401 12.01 -6.13 -4.15
C SER A 401 11.64 -4.98 -3.21
N GLY A 402 10.34 -4.61 -3.19
CA GLY A 402 9.85 -3.50 -2.35
C GLY A 402 10.21 -3.64 -0.87
N GLY A 403 10.11 -4.85 -0.30
CA GLY A 403 10.49 -5.12 1.09
C GLY A 403 11.99 -4.93 1.35
N ASN A 404 12.87 -5.37 0.42
CA ASN A 404 14.30 -5.16 0.56
C ASN A 404 14.67 -3.68 0.36
N GLN A 405 13.99 -2.96 -0.53
CA GLN A 405 14.14 -1.52 -0.67
C GLN A 405 13.78 -0.80 0.64
N GLN A 406 12.66 -1.16 1.27
CA GLN A 406 12.22 -0.58 2.53
C GLN A 406 13.25 -0.79 3.66
N LYS A 407 13.82 -1.99 3.75
CA LYS A 407 14.91 -2.29 4.69
C LYS A 407 16.11 -1.37 4.50
N ILE A 408 16.50 -1.05 3.26
CA ILE A 408 17.59 -0.10 2.97
C ILE A 408 17.23 1.33 3.39
N VAL A 409 15.98 1.78 3.17
CA VAL A 409 15.55 3.12 3.62
C VAL A 409 15.60 3.24 5.13
N ILE A 410 15.12 2.21 5.86
CA ILE A 410 15.19 2.16 7.33
C ILE A 410 16.67 2.13 7.78
N ALA A 411 17.52 1.33 7.14
CA ALA A 411 18.96 1.24 7.43
C ALA A 411 19.64 2.60 7.28
N ARG A 412 19.34 3.35 6.21
CA ARG A 412 19.85 4.71 5.99
C ARG A 412 19.52 5.66 7.15
N ALA A 413 18.27 5.63 7.60
CA ALA A 413 17.85 6.48 8.70
C ALA A 413 18.54 6.08 10.02
N LEU A 414 18.68 4.78 10.28
CA LEU A 414 19.32 4.26 11.49
C LEU A 414 20.85 4.42 11.50
N ALA A 415 21.49 4.50 10.34
CA ALA A 415 22.92 4.71 10.25
C ALA A 415 23.37 6.00 10.96
N THR A 416 22.49 7.00 11.08
CA THR A 416 22.73 8.25 11.84
C THR A 416 22.55 8.09 13.35
N ASN A 417 22.24 6.90 13.84
CA ASN A 417 22.00 6.58 15.25
C ASN A 417 20.96 7.53 15.91
N PRO A 418 19.73 7.63 15.39
CA PRO A 418 18.74 8.58 15.86
C PRO A 418 18.20 8.19 17.25
N ARG A 419 17.82 9.19 18.06
CA ARG A 419 17.08 9.03 19.31
C ARG A 419 15.60 8.88 19.07
N LEU A 420 15.09 9.56 18.04
CA LEU A 420 13.73 9.45 17.54
C LEU A 420 13.76 9.10 16.06
N LEU A 421 13.03 8.05 15.70
CA LEU A 421 12.79 7.66 14.31
C LEU A 421 11.32 7.88 13.97
N ILE A 422 11.05 8.69 12.96
CA ILE A 422 9.70 8.81 12.39
C ILE A 422 9.60 7.81 11.25
N LEU A 423 8.60 6.94 11.30
CA LEU A 423 8.28 5.96 10.26
C LEU A 423 6.92 6.35 9.66
N ASP A 424 6.92 6.77 8.41
CA ASP A 424 5.71 7.19 7.71
C ASP A 424 5.30 6.11 6.70
N GLU A 425 4.15 5.44 6.97
CA GLU A 425 3.61 4.33 6.18
C GLU A 425 4.69 3.25 5.86
N PRO A 426 5.40 2.71 6.87
CA PRO A 426 6.62 1.92 6.64
C PRO A 426 6.38 0.62 5.88
N THR A 427 5.15 0.13 5.79
CA THR A 427 4.82 -1.11 5.07
C THR A 427 4.01 -0.87 3.79
N ARG A 428 3.85 0.39 3.38
CA ARG A 428 3.11 0.71 2.16
C ARG A 428 3.79 0.13 0.92
N GLY A 429 3.02 -0.60 0.12
CA GLY A 429 3.48 -1.20 -1.13
C GLY A 429 4.52 -2.31 -0.99
N ILE A 430 4.54 -3.00 0.16
CA ILE A 430 5.31 -4.23 0.36
C ILE A 430 4.37 -5.41 0.62
N ASP A 431 4.83 -6.61 0.34
CA ASP A 431 4.04 -7.84 0.54
C ASP A 431 3.93 -8.25 2.02
N ALA A 432 3.00 -9.16 2.31
CA ALA A 432 2.72 -9.60 3.68
C ALA A 432 3.94 -10.23 4.38
N ALA A 433 4.79 -10.96 3.65
CA ALA A 433 5.99 -11.56 4.23
C ALA A 433 7.03 -10.49 4.57
N ALA A 434 7.25 -9.53 3.66
CA ALA A 434 8.15 -8.41 3.92
C ALA A 434 7.61 -7.47 5.02
N ARG A 435 6.28 -7.35 5.19
CA ARG A 435 5.65 -6.62 6.30
C ARG A 435 6.07 -7.21 7.65
N GLY A 436 6.01 -8.55 7.81
CA GLY A 436 6.47 -9.23 9.01
C GLY A 436 7.94 -8.94 9.35
N ASP A 437 8.81 -8.90 8.34
CA ASP A 437 10.23 -8.56 8.52
C ASP A 437 10.40 -7.11 9.02
N VAL A 438 9.63 -6.16 8.47
CA VAL A 438 9.66 -4.74 8.91
C VAL A 438 9.14 -4.62 10.34
N TYR A 439 8.08 -5.33 10.72
CA TYR A 439 7.57 -5.36 12.10
C TYR A 439 8.63 -5.88 13.07
N ALA A 440 9.31 -6.98 12.71
CA ALA A 440 10.41 -7.51 13.53
C ALA A 440 11.56 -6.48 13.69
N ILE A 441 11.89 -5.73 12.64
CA ILE A 441 12.88 -4.64 12.72
C ILE A 441 12.40 -3.57 13.71
N ILE A 442 11.16 -3.09 13.61
CA ILE A 442 10.58 -2.06 14.48
C ILE A 442 10.61 -2.51 15.94
N HIS A 443 10.18 -3.75 16.23
CA HIS A 443 10.25 -4.31 17.57
C HIS A 443 11.68 -4.40 18.13
N ASN A 444 12.65 -4.82 17.31
CA ASN A 444 14.05 -4.89 17.71
C ASN A 444 14.61 -3.49 18.02
N LEU A 445 14.25 -2.48 17.24
CA LEU A 445 14.66 -1.09 17.48
C LEU A 445 14.11 -0.58 18.81
N ARG A 446 12.83 -0.83 19.09
CA ARG A 446 12.23 -0.52 20.38
C ARG A 446 12.97 -1.17 21.55
N GLN A 447 13.32 -2.47 21.43
CA GLN A 447 14.09 -3.19 22.46
C GLN A 447 15.49 -2.60 22.67
N GLN A 448 16.09 -2.02 21.63
CA GLN A 448 17.36 -1.29 21.70
C GLN A 448 17.21 0.13 22.29
N GLY A 449 15.98 0.54 22.64
CA GLY A 449 15.70 1.84 23.25
C GLY A 449 15.50 3.00 22.28
N VAL A 450 15.35 2.72 20.98
CA VAL A 450 15.00 3.74 19.98
C VAL A 450 13.54 4.12 20.18
N SER A 451 13.24 5.41 20.32
CA SER A 451 11.87 5.93 20.36
C SER A 451 11.33 6.10 18.93
N ILE A 452 10.07 5.75 18.71
CA ILE A 452 9.50 5.71 17.37
C ILE A 452 8.18 6.48 17.33
N LEU A 453 8.03 7.36 16.35
CA LEU A 453 6.74 7.92 15.94
C LEU A 453 6.30 7.17 14.68
N LEU A 454 5.34 6.25 14.83
CA LEU A 454 4.80 5.44 13.76
C LEU A 454 3.56 6.10 13.17
N ILE A 455 3.61 6.50 11.93
CA ILE A 455 2.49 7.05 11.17
C ILE A 455 1.97 5.97 10.24
N SER A 456 0.69 5.62 10.35
CA SER A 456 0.07 4.66 9.44
C SER A 456 -1.43 4.89 9.26
N SER A 457 -1.92 4.63 8.05
CA SER A 457 -3.34 4.51 7.73
C SER A 457 -3.86 3.08 7.91
N ASP A 458 -2.94 2.11 8.04
CA ASP A 458 -3.27 0.71 8.34
C ASP A 458 -3.48 0.55 9.85
N MET A 459 -4.75 0.42 10.26
CA MET A 459 -5.09 0.29 11.68
C MET A 459 -4.58 -1.03 12.27
N GLU A 460 -4.37 -2.08 11.46
CA GLU A 460 -3.76 -3.33 11.92
C GLU A 460 -2.31 -3.11 12.32
N GLU A 461 -1.56 -2.38 11.50
CA GLU A 461 -0.17 -2.00 11.77
C GLU A 461 -0.06 -1.19 13.06
N ILE A 462 -0.93 -0.19 13.23
CA ILE A 462 -0.97 0.62 14.46
C ILE A 462 -1.28 -0.21 15.70
N VAL A 463 -2.29 -1.09 15.64
CA VAL A 463 -2.69 -1.96 16.76
C VAL A 463 -1.58 -2.94 17.13
N GLU A 464 -0.88 -3.48 16.15
CA GLU A 464 0.19 -4.48 16.35
C GLU A 464 1.45 -3.87 16.97
N LEU A 465 1.85 -2.69 16.50
CA LEU A 465 3.17 -2.14 16.82
C LEU A 465 3.17 -1.11 17.95
N SER A 466 2.06 -0.39 18.19
CA SER A 466 2.07 0.79 19.04
C SER A 466 1.83 0.50 20.51
N ASP A 467 2.55 1.20 21.39
CA ASP A 467 2.33 1.18 22.84
C ASP A 467 1.20 2.14 23.25
N HIS A 468 1.08 3.23 22.51
CA HIS A 468 0.17 4.33 22.72
C HIS A 468 -0.22 4.87 21.35
N VAL A 469 -1.45 5.29 21.17
CA VAL A 469 -1.97 5.75 19.88
C VAL A 469 -2.68 7.08 20.01
N MET A 470 -2.37 8.00 19.12
CA MET A 470 -3.15 9.20 18.87
C MET A 470 -3.77 9.14 17.49
N THR A 471 -5.00 9.62 17.34
CA THR A 471 -5.67 9.70 16.05
C THR A 471 -5.71 11.13 15.55
N VAL A 472 -5.49 11.28 14.23
CA VAL A 472 -5.56 12.57 13.53
C VAL A 472 -6.74 12.56 12.57
N CYS A 473 -7.58 13.57 12.69
CA CYS A 473 -8.69 13.83 11.79
C CYS A 473 -8.66 15.31 11.37
N GLN A 474 -8.70 15.57 10.07
CA GLN A 474 -8.70 16.94 9.52
C GLN A 474 -7.58 17.83 10.11
N GLY A 475 -6.38 17.30 10.22
CA GLY A 475 -5.19 18.01 10.70
C GLY A 475 -5.15 18.29 12.19
N ARG A 476 -5.97 17.63 13.02
CA ARG A 476 -6.00 17.79 14.49
C ARG A 476 -6.03 16.44 15.20
N ILE A 477 -5.43 16.38 16.37
CA ILE A 477 -5.58 15.22 17.25
C ILE A 477 -7.01 15.23 17.81
N ASN A 478 -7.71 14.11 17.65
CA ASN A 478 -9.09 13.95 18.10
C ASN A 478 -9.33 12.73 19.00
N GLY A 479 -8.31 11.90 19.22
CA GLY A 479 -8.37 10.74 20.12
C GLY A 479 -6.99 10.36 20.66
N GLU A 480 -6.99 9.77 21.88
CA GLU A 480 -5.81 9.20 22.53
C GLU A 480 -6.22 7.85 23.13
N PHE A 481 -5.44 6.79 22.87
CA PHE A 481 -5.78 5.40 23.21
C PHE A 481 -4.59 4.69 23.83
N LYS A 482 -4.82 3.93 24.92
CA LYS A 482 -3.81 3.16 25.64
C LYS A 482 -4.31 1.77 25.99
N GLY A 483 -3.40 0.80 26.02
CA GLY A 483 -3.71 -0.57 26.44
C GLY A 483 -4.87 -1.19 25.66
N GLY A 484 -5.89 -1.72 26.33
CA GLY A 484 -7.03 -2.39 25.71
C GLY A 484 -7.93 -1.48 24.84
N GLU A 485 -7.78 -0.15 24.91
CA GLU A 485 -8.49 0.77 24.03
C GLU A 485 -7.92 0.81 22.61
N ILE A 486 -6.67 0.32 22.41
CA ILE A 486 -6.01 0.23 21.11
C ILE A 486 -6.61 -0.98 20.37
N ASN A 487 -7.65 -0.74 19.59
CA ASN A 487 -8.30 -1.71 18.72
C ASN A 487 -8.81 -1.02 17.44
N GLN A 488 -9.00 -1.78 16.38
CA GLN A 488 -9.38 -1.25 15.06
C GLN A 488 -10.66 -0.40 15.11
N ASP A 489 -11.69 -0.86 15.82
CA ASP A 489 -12.99 -0.17 15.87
C ASP A 489 -12.92 1.21 16.53
N ASN A 490 -12.13 1.34 17.60
CA ASN A 490 -11.94 2.60 18.27
C ASN A 490 -11.11 3.57 17.42
N LEU A 491 -10.00 3.07 16.85
CA LEU A 491 -9.11 3.87 16.03
C LEU A 491 -9.80 4.34 14.75
N MET A 492 -10.51 3.44 14.05
CA MET A 492 -11.29 3.80 12.86
C MET A 492 -12.34 4.86 13.18
N SER A 493 -13.16 4.63 14.21
CA SER A 493 -14.19 5.61 14.60
C SER A 493 -13.61 6.99 14.85
N ALA A 494 -12.51 7.08 15.60
CA ALA A 494 -11.84 8.35 15.88
C ALA A 494 -11.20 8.96 14.62
N ALA A 495 -10.53 8.15 13.79
CA ALA A 495 -9.91 8.61 12.53
C ALA A 495 -10.94 9.23 11.57
N PHE A 496 -12.22 8.79 11.64
CA PHE A 496 -13.34 9.38 10.89
C PHE A 496 -14.07 10.49 11.64
N GLY A 497 -13.58 10.91 12.82
CA GLY A 497 -14.19 11.99 13.60
C GLY A 497 -15.49 11.60 14.31
N ILE A 498 -15.82 10.29 14.37
CA ILE A 498 -16.99 9.80 15.11
C ILE A 498 -16.66 9.79 16.61
N THR A 499 -17.33 10.60 17.38
CA THR A 499 -17.12 10.69 18.84
C THR A 499 -17.74 9.52 19.59
N LYS A 500 -17.18 9.18 20.79
CA LYS A 500 -17.76 8.12 21.67
C LYS A 500 -19.26 8.37 21.94
N LYS A 501 -19.70 9.63 22.06
CA LYS A 501 -21.12 10.00 22.28
C LYS A 501 -22.03 9.66 21.10
N GLU A 502 -21.52 9.73 19.86
CA GLU A 502 -22.30 9.39 18.66
C GLU A 502 -22.37 7.87 18.44
N LYS A 503 -21.38 7.12 18.94
CA LYS A 503 -21.41 5.64 18.95
C LYS A 503 -22.48 5.11 19.92
N GLU A 504 -22.55 5.69 21.13
CA GLU A 504 -23.54 5.30 22.15
C GLU A 504 -24.99 5.69 21.78
N ALA A 505 -25.16 6.70 20.92
CA ALA A 505 -26.46 7.12 20.41
C ALA A 505 -26.97 6.28 19.22
N LYS A 506 -26.10 5.47 18.59
CA LYS A 506 -26.47 4.57 17.44
C LYS A 506 -26.51 3.09 17.81
N ALA A 507 -26.11 2.70 19.02
CA ALA A 507 -26.24 1.36 19.60
C ALA A 507 -27.50 1.27 20.47
#